data_52d70982d6fdaecfb6e95300fe8e5e18
#
_entry.id   52d70982d6fdaecfb6e95300fe8e5e18
#
_cell.length_a   1.000
_cell.length_b   1.000
_cell.length_c   1.000
_cell.angle_alpha   90.00
_cell.angle_beta   90.00
_cell.angle_gamma   90.00
#
_symmetry.space_group_name_H-M   'P 1'
#
loop_
_entity.id
_entity.type
_entity.pdbx_description
1 polymer ?
#
loop_
_entity_poly.entity_id
_entity_poly.type
_entity_poly.pdbx_seq_one_letter_code
_entity_poly.pdbx_strand_id
1 'polypeptide(L)'
;TQSRSSAASDVYKRQLFTRRLERDMYKRVEDQPGAAGWALEQQLRNTVGIVWSVKTGVAATRQQDLIHRVIGNAGVIFVCEGNKNRVRPTLNQLKKRVDKIAGGVPIYEIFVGNGEDEVPVSKLRNKVMKLPRNFNKNETYDNIRRIEAMDSMPGTTPGMPKGPMPHQAQNMAGMNRRMRRAQQRKKNKSVSYTHLRAHETPEHL
;
A
#
# COMPACT_ATOMS: atom_id res chain seq x y z
N THR A 1 13.36 10.08 52.25
CA THR A 1 12.81 10.98 51.17
C THR A 1 13.70 11.07 49.93
N GLN A 2 15.01 10.75 50.00
CA GLN A 2 15.93 10.79 48.85
C GLN A 2 15.72 9.68 47.80
N SER A 3 15.21 8.51 48.15
CA SER A 3 15.04 7.37 47.21
C SER A 3 13.94 7.59 46.14
N ARG A 4 12.89 8.34 46.46
CA ARG A 4 11.79 8.65 45.50
C ARG A 4 12.21 9.66 44.43
N SER A 5 13.10 10.57 44.73
CA SER A 5 13.62 11.55 43.78
C SER A 5 14.56 10.93 42.75
N SER A 6 15.36 9.93 43.13
CA SER A 6 16.26 9.21 42.23
C SER A 6 15.49 8.39 41.21
N ALA A 7 14.47 7.63 41.63
CA ALA A 7 13.65 6.82 40.74
C ALA A 7 12.90 7.64 39.66
N ALA A 8 12.36 8.79 40.04
CA ALA A 8 11.71 9.71 39.11
C ALA A 8 12.70 10.31 38.09
N SER A 9 13.90 10.63 38.53
CA SER A 9 14.98 11.11 37.65
C SER A 9 15.43 10.05 36.65
N ASP A 10 15.51 8.79 37.05
CA ASP A 10 15.92 7.68 36.19
C ASP A 10 14.85 7.33 35.15
N VAL A 11 13.57 7.37 35.50
CA VAL A 11 12.46 7.22 34.59
C VAL A 11 12.47 8.34 33.55
N TYR A 12 12.68 9.57 33.96
CA TYR A 12 12.76 10.72 33.06
C TYR A 12 13.95 10.64 32.11
N LYS A 13 15.11 10.24 32.59
CA LYS A 13 16.30 10.01 31.74
C LYS A 13 16.09 8.92 30.73
N ARG A 14 15.46 7.80 31.11
CA ARG A 14 15.10 6.71 30.18
C ARG A 14 14.13 7.19 29.10
N GLN A 15 13.10 7.96 29.45
CA GLN A 15 12.16 8.51 28.49
C GLN A 15 12.82 9.48 27.50
N LEU A 16 13.73 10.35 27.98
CA LEU A 16 14.48 11.25 27.12
C LEU A 16 15.41 10.48 26.17
N PHE A 17 16.08 9.45 26.68
CA PHE A 17 16.97 8.61 25.86
C PHE A 17 16.20 7.86 24.78
N THR A 18 15.06 7.25 25.12
CA THR A 18 14.21 6.56 24.15
C THR A 18 13.70 7.49 23.06
N ARG A 19 13.23 8.68 23.43
CA ARG A 19 12.77 9.70 22.45
C ARG A 19 13.89 10.20 21.55
N ARG A 20 15.12 10.27 22.06
CA ARG A 20 16.28 10.70 21.28
C ARG A 20 16.72 9.60 20.30
N LEU A 21 16.74 8.36 20.76
CA LEU A 21 17.04 7.19 19.94
C LEU A 21 16.03 7.00 18.81
N GLU A 22 14.73 7.12 19.11
CA GLU A 22 13.68 7.09 18.10
C GLU A 22 13.88 8.18 17.05
N ARG A 23 14.18 9.41 17.47
CA ARG A 23 14.43 10.53 16.56
C ARG A 23 15.61 10.28 15.63
N ASP A 24 16.69 9.70 16.14
CA ASP A 24 17.89 9.41 15.36
C ASP A 24 17.66 8.23 14.41
N MET A 25 16.85 7.24 14.79
CA MET A 25 16.41 6.19 13.90
C MET A 25 15.56 6.73 12.74
N TYR A 26 14.59 7.62 13.02
CA TYR A 26 13.78 8.23 11.97
C TYR A 26 14.61 9.05 10.99
N LYS A 27 15.60 9.80 11.44
CA LYS A 27 16.50 10.54 10.56
C LYS A 27 17.29 9.67 9.58
N ARG A 28 17.67 8.46 10.00
CA ARG A 28 18.40 7.52 9.13
C ARG A 28 17.53 6.89 8.06
N VAL A 29 16.24 6.78 8.32
CA VAL A 29 15.27 6.14 7.42
C VAL A 29 14.52 7.18 6.58
N GLU A 30 14.57 8.46 6.96
CA GLU A 30 13.77 9.56 6.39
C GLU A 30 13.99 9.71 4.87
N ASP A 31 15.19 9.42 4.39
CA ASP A 31 15.55 9.51 2.97
C ASP A 31 15.24 8.23 2.17
N GLN A 32 14.71 7.17 2.81
CA GLN A 32 14.39 5.93 2.12
C GLN A 32 12.93 5.91 1.65
N PRO A 33 12.66 5.48 0.40
CA PRO A 33 11.30 5.28 -0.08
C PRO A 33 10.53 4.30 0.83
N GLY A 34 9.33 4.69 1.29
CA GLY A 34 8.53 3.88 2.20
C GLY A 34 8.71 4.20 3.69
N ALA A 35 9.57 5.14 4.04
CA ALA A 35 9.82 5.55 5.42
C ALA A 35 8.56 6.04 6.13
N ALA A 36 7.74 6.83 5.45
CA ALA A 36 6.48 7.31 6.01
C ALA A 36 5.48 6.16 6.20
N GLY A 37 5.41 5.23 5.25
CA GLY A 37 4.57 4.04 5.37
C GLY A 37 4.91 3.22 6.60
N TRP A 38 6.18 2.91 6.77
CA TRP A 38 6.66 2.20 7.95
C TRP A 38 6.36 2.95 9.26
N ALA A 39 6.61 4.26 9.29
CA ALA A 39 6.33 5.08 10.46
C ALA A 39 4.83 5.10 10.82
N LEU A 40 3.95 5.17 9.83
CA LEU A 40 2.49 5.11 10.03
C LEU A 40 2.05 3.78 10.63
N GLU A 41 2.52 2.65 10.11
CA GLU A 41 2.19 1.32 10.62
C GLU A 41 2.66 1.11 12.05
N GLN A 42 3.85 1.61 12.40
CA GLN A 42 4.39 1.46 13.75
C GLN A 42 3.73 2.39 14.77
N GLN A 43 3.36 3.60 14.36
CA GLN A 43 2.93 4.65 15.29
C GLN A 43 1.41 4.78 15.43
N LEU A 44 0.64 4.42 14.39
CA LEU A 44 -0.81 4.49 14.41
C LEU A 44 -1.39 3.15 14.87
N ARG A 45 -1.70 3.09 16.15
CA ARG A 45 -2.33 1.91 16.76
C ARG A 45 -3.74 2.26 17.21
N ASN A 46 -4.63 1.29 17.09
CA ASN A 46 -6.00 1.41 17.58
C ASN A 46 -5.98 1.57 19.11
N THR A 47 -6.71 2.55 19.59
CA THR A 47 -6.90 2.81 21.02
C THR A 47 -8.39 2.95 21.32
N VAL A 48 -8.75 3.14 22.58
CA VAL A 48 -10.14 3.35 22.98
C VAL A 48 -10.70 4.58 22.25
N GLY A 49 -11.72 4.37 21.42
CA GLY A 49 -12.38 5.44 20.65
C GLY A 49 -11.66 5.91 19.39
N ILE A 50 -10.44 5.44 19.11
CA ILE A 50 -9.68 5.81 17.91
C ILE A 50 -9.34 4.54 17.12
N VAL A 51 -9.76 4.53 15.86
CA VAL A 51 -9.52 3.43 14.92
C VAL A 51 -8.69 3.94 13.75
N TRP A 52 -7.72 3.13 13.34
CA TRP A 52 -6.88 3.38 12.18
C TRP A 52 -6.83 2.17 11.28
N SER A 53 -6.94 2.39 9.97
CA SER A 53 -6.55 1.43 8.94
C SER A 53 -5.45 2.08 8.12
N VAL A 54 -4.26 1.49 8.14
CA VAL A 54 -3.09 1.97 7.40
C VAL A 54 -2.85 1.01 6.24
N LYS A 55 -2.79 1.54 5.03
CA LYS A 55 -2.40 0.79 3.84
C LYS A 55 -1.25 1.51 3.15
N THR A 56 -0.10 0.89 3.19
CA THR A 56 1.12 1.42 2.58
C THR A 56 1.17 1.11 1.09
N GLY A 57 1.78 2.00 0.30
CA GLY A 57 2.00 1.78 -1.13
C GLY A 57 0.72 1.57 -1.95
N VAL A 58 -0.37 2.29 -1.66
CA VAL A 58 -1.62 2.20 -2.46
C VAL A 58 -1.44 2.64 -3.90
N ALA A 59 -0.41 3.43 -4.16
CA ALA A 59 0.07 3.77 -5.50
C ALA A 59 1.55 4.11 -5.46
N ALA A 60 2.21 3.95 -6.60
CA ALA A 60 3.61 4.33 -6.80
C ALA A 60 3.79 4.99 -8.17
N THR A 61 4.72 5.93 -8.27
CA THR A 61 5.18 6.46 -9.56
C THR A 61 6.33 5.61 -10.10
N ARG A 62 6.69 5.80 -11.37
CA ARG A 62 7.85 5.14 -11.98
C ARG A 62 9.17 5.53 -11.31
N GLN A 63 9.22 6.68 -10.66
CA GLN A 63 10.38 7.22 -9.94
C GLN A 63 10.38 6.85 -8.45
N GLN A 64 9.59 5.84 -8.05
CA GLN A 64 9.50 5.36 -6.66
C GLN A 64 8.91 6.37 -5.66
N ASP A 65 8.19 7.39 -6.14
CA ASP A 65 7.36 8.18 -5.23
C ASP A 65 6.19 7.30 -4.78
N LEU A 66 5.87 7.30 -3.49
CA LEU A 66 4.87 6.43 -2.91
C LEU A 66 3.68 7.21 -2.34
N ILE A 67 2.51 6.61 -2.42
CA ILE A 67 1.30 7.13 -1.77
C ILE A 67 0.81 6.06 -0.80
N HIS A 68 0.63 6.46 0.45
CA HIS A 68 0.04 5.65 1.50
C HIS A 68 -1.35 6.19 1.82
N ARG A 69 -2.23 5.32 2.29
CA ARG A 69 -3.57 5.70 2.71
C ARG A 69 -3.78 5.33 4.17
N VAL A 70 -4.22 6.30 4.95
CA VAL A 70 -4.66 6.11 6.32
C VAL A 70 -6.14 6.47 6.41
N ILE A 71 -6.94 5.59 6.97
CA ILE A 71 -8.34 5.85 7.26
C ILE A 71 -8.48 5.88 8.78
N GLY A 72 -9.11 6.92 9.29
CA GLY A 72 -9.30 7.10 10.72
C GLY A 72 -10.52 7.95 11.05
N ASN A 73 -10.65 8.33 12.30
CA ASN A 73 -11.77 9.16 12.76
C ASN A 73 -11.83 10.55 12.08
N ALA A 74 -10.73 11.02 11.49
CA ALA A 74 -10.71 12.25 10.71
C ALA A 74 -11.33 12.08 9.31
N GLY A 75 -11.25 10.90 8.73
CA GLY A 75 -11.59 10.59 7.35
C GLY A 75 -10.46 9.84 6.66
N VAL A 76 -10.23 10.14 5.39
CA VAL A 76 -9.16 9.55 4.57
C VAL A 76 -7.99 10.51 4.50
N ILE A 77 -6.80 10.00 4.79
CA ILE A 77 -5.56 10.77 4.77
C ILE A 77 -4.63 10.11 3.77
N PHE A 78 -4.26 10.82 2.72
CA PHE A 78 -3.21 10.39 1.81
C PHE A 78 -1.88 10.98 2.24
N VAL A 79 -0.92 10.11 2.46
CA VAL A 79 0.45 10.46 2.81
C VAL A 79 1.33 10.17 1.62
N CYS A 80 1.96 11.20 1.08
CA CYS A 80 2.70 11.17 -0.17
C CYS A 80 4.19 11.36 0.09
N GLU A 81 5.01 10.44 -0.39
CA GLU A 81 6.47 10.53 -0.39
C GLU A 81 6.96 10.88 -1.80
N GLY A 82 7.96 11.77 -1.88
CA GLY A 82 8.60 12.16 -3.13
C GLY A 82 8.08 13.47 -3.71
N ASN A 83 8.25 13.68 -5.01
CA ASN A 83 7.98 14.97 -5.63
C ASN A 83 6.48 15.26 -5.79
N LYS A 84 6.00 16.37 -5.22
CA LYS A 84 4.59 16.79 -5.24
C LYS A 84 3.99 16.80 -6.66
N ASN A 85 4.75 17.30 -7.65
CA ASN A 85 4.24 17.45 -9.02
C ASN A 85 4.05 16.10 -9.70
N ARG A 86 4.91 15.12 -9.42
CA ARG A 86 4.81 13.76 -9.97
C ARG A 86 3.69 12.96 -9.32
N VAL A 87 3.48 13.16 -8.02
CA VAL A 87 2.47 12.43 -7.23
C VAL A 87 1.04 12.96 -7.47
N ARG A 88 0.87 14.27 -7.71
CA ARG A 88 -0.44 14.93 -7.86
C ARG A 88 -1.41 14.26 -8.82
N PRO A 89 -1.04 13.86 -10.05
CA PRO A 89 -1.99 13.21 -10.96
C PRO A 89 -2.56 11.92 -10.40
N THR A 90 -1.69 11.08 -9.82
CA THR A 90 -2.08 9.80 -9.21
C THR A 90 -2.91 10.01 -7.95
N LEU A 91 -2.53 10.96 -7.12
CA LEU A 91 -3.27 11.35 -5.91
C LEU A 91 -4.69 11.83 -6.26
N ASN A 92 -4.84 12.67 -7.28
CA ASN A 92 -6.14 13.14 -7.74
C ASN A 92 -7.05 11.99 -8.24
N GLN A 93 -6.47 10.97 -8.88
CA GLN A 93 -7.22 9.78 -9.27
C GLN A 93 -7.70 8.98 -8.04
N LEU A 94 -6.84 8.83 -7.03
CA LEU A 94 -7.21 8.16 -5.79
C LEU A 94 -8.31 8.92 -5.04
N LYS A 95 -8.20 10.25 -4.96
CA LYS A 95 -9.23 11.10 -4.34
C LYS A 95 -10.59 10.95 -5.02
N LYS A 96 -10.64 11.02 -6.34
CA LYS A 96 -11.87 10.82 -7.12
C LYS A 96 -12.48 9.44 -6.90
N ARG A 97 -11.66 8.40 -6.73
CA ARG A 97 -12.15 7.05 -6.42
C ARG A 97 -12.76 6.96 -5.04
N VAL A 98 -12.07 7.52 -4.04
CA VAL A 98 -12.58 7.56 -2.66
C VAL A 98 -13.88 8.35 -2.60
N ASP A 99 -13.94 9.51 -3.23
CA ASP A 99 -15.13 10.37 -3.28
C ASP A 99 -16.32 9.65 -3.92
N LYS A 100 -16.10 8.88 -5.00
CA LYS A 100 -17.13 8.09 -5.65
C LYS A 100 -17.73 6.99 -4.77
N ILE A 101 -16.93 6.40 -3.88
CA ILE A 101 -17.32 5.22 -3.06
C ILE A 101 -17.78 5.64 -1.67
N ALA A 102 -17.14 6.63 -1.11
CA ALA A 102 -17.39 7.17 0.22
C ALA A 102 -17.59 8.69 0.15
N GLY A 103 -18.55 9.12 -0.69
CA GLY A 103 -18.88 10.54 -0.84
C GLY A 103 -19.23 11.19 0.50
N GLY A 104 -18.72 12.40 0.71
CA GLY A 104 -18.86 13.13 1.97
C GLY A 104 -17.84 12.82 3.05
N VAL A 105 -16.95 11.84 2.84
CA VAL A 105 -15.84 11.60 3.75
C VAL A 105 -14.72 12.61 3.47
N PRO A 106 -14.27 13.39 4.46
CA PRO A 106 -13.17 14.34 4.29
C PRO A 106 -11.88 13.64 3.86
N ILE A 107 -11.18 14.24 2.89
CA ILE A 107 -9.92 13.74 2.37
C ILE A 107 -8.83 14.76 2.67
N TYR A 108 -7.79 14.31 3.37
CA TYR A 108 -6.62 15.10 3.74
C TYR A 108 -5.41 14.64 2.96
N GLU A 109 -4.50 15.57 2.67
CA GLU A 109 -3.23 15.33 1.99
C GLU A 109 -2.08 15.75 2.90
N ILE A 110 -1.08 14.90 3.02
CA ILE A 110 0.16 15.20 3.75
C ILE A 110 1.31 14.81 2.83
N PHE A 111 2.16 15.77 2.52
CA PHE A 111 3.42 15.53 1.81
C PHE A 111 4.53 15.38 2.82
N VAL A 112 5.31 14.31 2.68
CA VAL A 112 6.40 13.97 3.58
C VAL A 112 7.72 14.34 2.94
N GLY A 113 8.54 15.05 3.70
CA GLY A 113 9.85 15.51 3.27
C GLY A 113 10.37 16.63 4.16
N ASN A 114 11.45 17.26 3.69
CA ASN A 114 12.12 18.34 4.41
C ASN A 114 11.88 19.73 3.76
N GLY A 115 10.96 19.83 2.81
CA GLY A 115 10.58 21.07 2.13
C GLY A 115 9.69 21.98 2.99
N GLU A 116 9.46 23.20 2.52
CA GLU A 116 8.75 24.27 3.24
C GLU A 116 7.31 23.86 3.63
N ASP A 117 6.59 23.14 2.74
CA ASP A 117 5.23 22.63 2.99
C ASP A 117 5.19 21.12 3.26
N GLU A 118 6.31 20.53 3.61
CA GLU A 118 6.42 19.10 3.84
C GLU A 118 6.53 18.80 5.32
N VAL A 119 6.09 17.62 5.69
CA VAL A 119 6.11 17.17 7.09
C VAL A 119 7.19 16.11 7.23
N PRO A 120 8.21 16.31 8.07
CA PRO A 120 9.20 15.28 8.31
C PRO A 120 8.55 14.02 8.93
N VAL A 121 9.08 12.85 8.60
CA VAL A 121 8.56 11.55 9.07
C VAL A 121 8.40 11.53 10.60
N SER A 122 9.33 12.13 11.34
CA SER A 122 9.31 12.22 12.79
C SER A 122 8.12 13.00 13.36
N LYS A 123 7.52 13.90 12.59
CA LYS A 123 6.34 14.71 12.98
C LYS A 123 5.04 14.21 12.39
N LEU A 124 5.08 13.21 11.52
CA LEU A 124 3.94 12.71 10.76
C LEU A 124 2.79 12.26 11.67
N ARG A 125 3.08 11.45 12.69
CA ARG A 125 2.09 11.03 13.69
C ARG A 125 1.37 12.21 14.33
N ASN A 126 2.12 13.21 14.77
CA ASN A 126 1.55 14.39 15.42
C ASN A 126 0.64 15.18 14.45
N LYS A 127 1.02 15.26 13.18
CA LYS A 127 0.21 15.92 12.15
C LYS A 127 -1.11 15.18 11.93
N VAL A 128 -1.06 13.84 11.80
CA VAL A 128 -2.25 12.99 11.66
C VAL A 128 -3.16 13.05 12.87
N MET A 129 -2.60 13.02 14.08
CA MET A 129 -3.38 13.09 15.34
C MET A 129 -4.03 14.45 15.62
N LYS A 130 -3.54 15.52 14.99
CA LYS A 130 -4.13 16.87 15.09
C LYS A 130 -5.31 17.12 14.17
N LEU A 131 -5.57 16.21 13.26
CA LEU A 131 -6.73 16.34 12.36
C LEU A 131 -8.04 16.24 13.15
N PRO A 132 -9.10 16.94 12.71
CA PRO A 132 -10.38 16.91 13.39
C PRO A 132 -10.98 15.51 13.38
N ARG A 133 -11.66 15.13 14.45
CA ARG A 133 -12.38 13.86 14.54
C ARG A 133 -13.81 14.06 14.03
N ASN A 134 -14.03 13.70 12.79
CA ASN A 134 -15.32 13.89 12.11
C ASN A 134 -16.25 12.68 12.30
N PHE A 135 -15.72 11.51 12.63
CA PHE A 135 -16.44 10.26 12.73
C PHE A 135 -16.22 9.59 14.09
N ASN A 136 -17.26 8.91 14.56
CA ASN A 136 -17.17 8.00 15.68
C ASN A 136 -16.54 6.66 15.25
N LYS A 137 -16.35 5.74 16.21
CA LYS A 137 -15.72 4.45 15.99
C LYS A 137 -16.45 3.59 14.94
N ASN A 138 -17.78 3.53 15.01
CA ASN A 138 -18.60 2.67 14.14
C ASN A 138 -18.61 3.23 12.70
N GLU A 139 -18.81 4.53 12.55
CA GLU A 139 -18.75 5.22 11.27
C GLU A 139 -17.36 5.07 10.62
N THR A 140 -16.30 5.11 11.44
CA THR A 140 -14.94 4.88 10.94
C THR A 140 -14.78 3.46 10.40
N TYR A 141 -15.30 2.43 11.07
CA TYR A 141 -15.28 1.06 10.57
C TYR A 141 -16.08 0.90 9.26
N ASP A 142 -17.23 1.56 9.15
CA ASP A 142 -18.03 1.52 7.92
C ASP A 142 -17.29 2.19 6.75
N ASN A 143 -16.63 3.32 7.00
CA ASN A 143 -15.79 3.97 6.01
C ASN A 143 -14.60 3.10 5.59
N ILE A 144 -13.94 2.43 6.55
CA ILE A 144 -12.87 1.48 6.27
C ILE A 144 -13.38 0.37 5.35
N ARG A 145 -14.50 -0.29 5.68
CA ARG A 145 -15.07 -1.37 4.86
C ARG A 145 -15.38 -0.93 3.43
N ARG A 146 -16.02 0.24 3.27
CA ARG A 146 -16.36 0.78 1.94
C ARG A 146 -15.12 1.04 1.10
N ILE A 147 -14.08 1.65 1.70
CA ILE A 147 -12.88 2.05 0.98
C ILE A 147 -11.97 0.84 0.72
N GLU A 148 -11.87 -0.12 1.63
CA GLU A 148 -11.10 -1.35 1.43
C GLU A 148 -11.73 -2.28 0.39
N ALA A 149 -13.06 -2.28 0.25
CA ALA A 149 -13.75 -2.99 -0.83
C ALA A 149 -13.29 -2.51 -2.22
N MET A 150 -12.89 -1.25 -2.35
CA MET A 150 -12.30 -0.71 -3.58
C MET A 150 -11.00 -1.41 -3.98
N ASP A 151 -10.21 -1.82 -3.00
CA ASP A 151 -8.90 -2.44 -3.24
C ASP A 151 -9.01 -3.85 -3.80
N SER A 152 -10.14 -4.51 -3.54
CA SER A 152 -10.44 -5.88 -4.02
C SER A 152 -10.89 -5.91 -5.48
N MET A 153 -11.14 -4.75 -6.09
CA MET A 153 -11.56 -4.67 -7.50
C MET A 153 -10.37 -4.87 -8.44
N PRO A 154 -10.43 -5.81 -9.40
CA PRO A 154 -9.34 -6.04 -10.36
C PRO A 154 -9.03 -4.78 -11.17
N GLY A 155 -7.75 -4.43 -11.29
CA GLY A 155 -7.29 -3.30 -12.11
C GLY A 155 -7.33 -1.92 -11.42
N THR A 156 -7.45 -1.87 -10.12
CA THR A 156 -7.65 -0.64 -9.35
C THR A 156 -6.39 0.02 -8.79
N THR A 157 -5.21 -0.52 -9.00
CA THR A 157 -3.96 0.08 -8.48
C THR A 157 -3.48 1.19 -9.42
N PRO A 158 -3.70 2.48 -9.10
CA PRO A 158 -3.15 3.58 -9.90
C PRO A 158 -1.63 3.58 -9.78
N GLY A 159 -0.95 3.74 -10.92
CA GLY A 159 0.52 3.80 -10.96
C GLY A 159 1.23 2.48 -11.19
N MET A 160 0.55 1.32 -11.10
CA MET A 160 1.15 0.09 -11.63
C MET A 160 1.14 0.12 -13.16
N PRO A 161 2.30 -0.14 -13.80
CA PRO A 161 2.34 -0.30 -15.26
C PRO A 161 1.35 -1.38 -15.68
N LYS A 162 0.50 -1.10 -16.65
CA LYS A 162 -0.33 -2.13 -17.33
C LYS A 162 0.56 -3.00 -18.21
N GLY A 163 1.50 -3.71 -17.61
CA GLY A 163 2.41 -4.62 -18.32
C GLY A 163 2.49 -5.95 -17.58
N PRO A 164 2.90 -7.01 -18.24
CA PRO A 164 3.07 -8.30 -17.60
C PRO A 164 4.12 -8.17 -16.49
N MET A 165 3.78 -8.60 -15.27
CA MET A 165 4.75 -8.74 -14.19
C MET A 165 5.90 -9.66 -14.63
N PRO A 166 7.19 -9.29 -14.40
CA PRO A 166 8.31 -9.92 -15.10
C PRO A 166 8.51 -11.41 -14.85
N HIS A 167 7.89 -12.05 -13.88
CA HIS A 167 8.19 -13.46 -13.55
C HIS A 167 7.02 -14.44 -13.37
N GLN A 168 5.77 -14.00 -13.32
CA GLN A 168 4.64 -14.95 -13.19
C GLN A 168 3.60 -14.89 -14.32
N ALA A 169 3.60 -13.85 -15.13
CA ALA A 169 2.68 -13.72 -16.26
C ALA A 169 3.22 -14.32 -17.58
N GLN A 170 4.46 -14.83 -17.60
CA GLN A 170 5.07 -15.38 -18.81
C GLN A 170 4.41 -16.66 -19.33
N ASN A 171 3.57 -17.32 -18.55
CA ASN A 171 3.05 -18.62 -18.99
C ASN A 171 1.67 -18.60 -19.64
N MET A 172 0.85 -17.53 -19.55
CA MET A 172 -0.50 -17.66 -20.15
C MET A 172 -1.14 -16.39 -20.74
N ALA A 173 -0.83 -15.17 -20.30
CA ALA A 173 -1.59 -13.99 -20.73
C ALA A 173 -0.98 -13.21 -21.90
N GLY A 174 0.30 -13.42 -22.21
CA GLY A 174 1.04 -12.68 -23.24
C GLY A 174 1.20 -13.41 -24.58
N MET A 175 0.72 -14.65 -24.70
CA MET A 175 0.80 -15.36 -25.97
C MET A 175 -0.18 -14.75 -26.98
N ASN A 176 0.40 -14.08 -27.98
CA ASN A 176 -0.30 -13.55 -29.14
C ASN A 176 -1.22 -14.65 -29.70
N ARG A 177 -2.46 -14.31 -30.09
CA ARG A 177 -3.49 -15.22 -30.60
C ARG A 177 -2.94 -16.16 -31.69
N ARG A 178 -1.93 -15.72 -32.42
CA ARG A 178 -1.21 -16.49 -33.47
C ARG A 178 -0.35 -17.62 -32.85
N MET A 179 0.31 -17.38 -31.73
CA MET A 179 1.11 -18.41 -31.03
C MET A 179 0.24 -19.46 -30.34
N ARG A 180 -0.91 -19.08 -29.79
CA ARG A 180 -1.88 -20.03 -29.22
C ARG A 180 -2.39 -21.00 -30.28
N ARG A 181 -2.71 -20.50 -31.49
CA ARG A 181 -3.13 -21.34 -32.60
C ARG A 181 -2.01 -22.27 -33.11
N ALA A 182 -0.77 -21.83 -33.11
CA ALA A 182 0.37 -22.65 -33.51
C ALA A 182 0.67 -23.78 -32.49
N GLN A 183 0.53 -23.55 -31.21
CA GLN A 183 0.68 -24.60 -30.19
C GLN A 183 -0.49 -25.61 -30.22
N GLN A 184 -1.72 -25.16 -30.42
CA GLN A 184 -2.86 -26.06 -30.58
C GLN A 184 -2.69 -26.99 -31.81
N ARG A 185 -2.17 -26.45 -32.93
CA ARG A 185 -1.86 -27.27 -34.11
C ARG A 185 -0.77 -28.30 -33.87
N LYS A 186 0.24 -27.99 -33.08
CA LYS A 186 1.29 -28.97 -32.70
C LYS A 186 0.73 -30.07 -31.79
N LYS A 187 -0.15 -29.72 -30.85
CA LYS A 187 -0.77 -30.68 -29.92
C LYS A 187 -1.71 -31.64 -30.66
N ASN A 188 -2.50 -31.15 -31.60
CA ASN A 188 -3.38 -31.98 -32.42
C ASN A 188 -2.62 -32.90 -33.40
N LYS A 189 -1.43 -32.49 -33.88
CA LYS A 189 -0.58 -33.36 -34.71
C LYS A 189 0.03 -34.51 -33.92
N SER A 190 0.43 -34.29 -32.64
CA SER A 190 0.98 -35.33 -31.78
C SER A 190 -0.06 -36.40 -31.39
N VAL A 191 -1.33 -36.00 -31.25
CA VAL A 191 -2.45 -36.92 -30.94
C VAL A 191 -2.82 -37.77 -32.14
N SER A 192 -2.70 -37.23 -33.36
CA SER A 192 -3.00 -38.00 -34.59
C SER A 192 -1.99 -39.14 -34.88
N TYR A 193 -0.73 -38.98 -34.45
CA TYR A 193 0.27 -40.03 -34.66
C TYR A 193 0.16 -41.20 -33.67
N THR A 194 -0.43 -41.02 -32.52
CA THR A 194 -0.64 -42.10 -31.54
C THR A 194 -1.83 -42.97 -31.86
N HIS A 195 -2.82 -42.49 -32.66
CA HIS A 195 -3.99 -43.28 -33.04
C HIS A 195 -3.73 -44.21 -34.22
N LEU A 196 -2.69 -43.97 -35.03
CA LEU A 196 -2.38 -44.81 -36.20
C LEU A 196 -1.47 -46.02 -35.85
N ARG A 197 -0.95 -46.10 -34.64
CA ARG A 197 -0.05 -47.22 -34.25
C ARG A 197 -0.73 -48.33 -33.44
N ALA A 198 -2.04 -48.27 -33.24
CA ALA A 198 -2.80 -49.24 -32.44
C ALA A 198 -3.59 -50.26 -33.27
N HIS A 199 -3.42 -50.28 -34.59
CA HIS A 199 -4.19 -51.18 -35.49
C HIS A 199 -3.35 -52.18 -36.31
N GLU A 200 -2.14 -52.52 -35.84
CA GLU A 200 -1.43 -53.66 -36.43
C GLU A 200 -1.09 -54.67 -35.35
N THR A 201 -2.06 -55.51 -35.02
CA THR A 201 -1.81 -56.88 -34.53
C THR A 201 -1.93 -57.84 -35.72
N PRO A 202 -0.86 -58.53 -36.11
CA PRO A 202 -0.99 -59.66 -37.02
C PRO A 202 -1.48 -60.85 -36.20
N GLU A 203 -2.66 -61.30 -36.54
CA GLU A 203 -3.03 -62.70 -36.30
C GLU A 203 -2.18 -63.58 -37.23
N HIS A 204 -1.40 -64.49 -36.63
CA HIS A 204 -1.08 -65.79 -37.28
C HIS A 204 -0.57 -66.82 -36.26
N LEU A 205 -1.38 -67.91 -36.18
CA LEU A 205 -1.04 -69.34 -35.91
C LEU A 205 -0.65 -69.71 -34.50
#